data_bd0ec8653fc5e1660b0c6277267ad8e7
#
_entry.id   bd0ec8653fc5e1660b0c6277267ad8e7
#
_cell.length_a   1.000
_cell.length_b   1.000
_cell.length_c   1.000
_cell.angle_alpha   90.00
_cell.angle_beta   90.00
_cell.angle_gamma   90.00
#
_symmetry.space_group_name_H-M   'P 1'
#
loop_
_entity.id
_entity.type
_entity.pdbx_description
1 polymer ?
#
loop_
_entity_poly.entity_id
_entity_poly.type
_entity_poly.pdbx_seq_one_letter_code
_entity_poly.pdbx_strand_id
1 'polypeptide(L)'
;MRPEEWTDLRFGWLKRYIYSSKWEITNLMIRDARQISEMEFEYYSDDYRPLNKGDMYFTPDGTAFIKADVDIPKELQGKELWFSLKTAAEICVKINGKYVGGVDPNRERMLLSPYIDDKKTLHFDMMGYNRSKPDDERNPESLSVRGCRQIFEGAYICTVNHKVQNLVWDFELLLDIAKSELFNEDYRNFLNKELNNAMNLIDFDSDELDGIDECQKYLDDVVFANDNYKGNGDVALIAHSHLDIAYYWRRIHAVQKNLRTVLIQLRLMDKYPDFKYTHTQPYVYETLEKYYPDVFEELKEKVKNGQ
;
A
#
# COMPACT_ATOMS: atom_id res chain seq x y z
N MET A 1 0.93 -33.07 6.84
CA MET A 1 0.42 -31.69 6.69
C MET A 1 -1.05 -31.78 6.34
N ARG A 2 -1.92 -31.08 7.04
CA ARG A 2 -3.35 -31.04 6.72
C ARG A 2 -3.57 -30.23 5.43
N PRO A 3 -4.67 -30.46 4.68
CA PRO A 3 -4.94 -29.72 3.45
C PRO A 3 -4.92 -28.19 3.62
N GLU A 4 -5.44 -27.69 4.74
CA GLU A 4 -5.48 -26.25 5.08
C GLU A 4 -4.06 -25.68 5.27
N GLU A 5 -3.19 -26.41 5.97
CA GLU A 5 -1.79 -26.00 6.17
C GLU A 5 -1.02 -25.96 4.84
N TRP A 6 -1.36 -26.87 3.92
CA TRP A 6 -0.78 -26.93 2.59
C TRP A 6 -1.28 -25.76 1.71
N THR A 7 -2.56 -25.42 1.81
CA THR A 7 -3.13 -24.26 1.11
C THR A 7 -2.49 -22.95 1.61
N ASP A 8 -2.35 -22.76 2.92
CA ASP A 8 -1.70 -21.59 3.51
C ASP A 8 -0.24 -21.44 3.04
N LEU A 9 0.51 -22.54 2.98
CA LEU A 9 1.89 -22.53 2.50
C LEU A 9 1.97 -22.08 1.03
N ARG A 10 1.15 -22.69 0.15
CA ARG A 10 1.12 -22.33 -1.27
C ARG A 10 0.58 -20.92 -1.52
N PHE A 11 -0.35 -20.45 -0.71
CA PHE A 11 -0.79 -19.06 -0.73
C PHE A 11 0.39 -18.09 -0.43
N GLY A 12 1.26 -18.47 0.50
CA GLY A 12 2.51 -17.73 0.74
C GLY A 12 3.45 -17.72 -0.48
N TRP A 13 3.48 -18.80 -1.27
CA TRP A 13 4.23 -18.85 -2.52
C TRP A 13 3.57 -17.97 -3.59
N LEU A 14 2.26 -18.07 -3.79
CA LEU A 14 1.51 -17.28 -4.78
C LEU A 14 1.76 -15.77 -4.63
N LYS A 15 1.82 -15.26 -3.41
CA LYS A 15 2.13 -13.85 -3.13
C LYS A 15 3.46 -13.37 -3.74
N ARG A 16 4.44 -14.25 -3.96
CA ARG A 16 5.75 -13.91 -4.53
C ARG A 16 5.67 -13.59 -6.02
N TYR A 17 4.64 -14.11 -6.71
CA TYR A 17 4.43 -13.93 -8.14
C TYR A 17 3.60 -12.68 -8.49
N ILE A 18 3.19 -11.87 -7.49
CA ILE A 18 2.50 -10.60 -7.73
C ILE A 18 3.36 -9.67 -8.59
N TYR A 19 4.69 -9.70 -8.41
CA TYR A 19 5.60 -8.89 -9.20
C TYR A 19 6.19 -9.71 -10.34
N SER A 20 5.89 -9.31 -11.59
CA SER A 20 6.48 -9.96 -12.77
C SER A 20 7.88 -9.46 -13.10
N SER A 21 8.23 -8.25 -12.67
CA SER A 21 9.62 -7.76 -12.69
C SER A 21 9.84 -6.73 -11.60
N LYS A 22 11.10 -6.64 -11.13
CA LYS A 22 11.56 -5.61 -10.18
C LYS A 22 12.91 -5.07 -10.63
N TRP A 23 13.01 -3.75 -10.69
CA TRP A 23 14.25 -3.03 -10.93
C TRP A 23 14.58 -2.16 -9.71
N GLU A 24 15.75 -2.36 -9.12
CA GLU A 24 16.15 -1.69 -7.88
C GLU A 24 16.63 -0.25 -8.14
N ILE A 25 16.14 0.69 -7.36
CA ILE A 25 16.63 2.07 -7.34
C ILE A 25 17.81 2.15 -6.37
N THR A 26 19.01 2.36 -6.89
CA THR A 26 20.25 2.27 -6.11
C THR A 26 20.86 3.62 -5.71
N ASN A 27 20.34 4.74 -6.24
CA ASN A 27 20.89 6.08 -6.03
C ASN A 27 20.06 6.92 -5.04
N LEU A 28 19.43 6.26 -4.09
CA LEU A 28 18.65 6.93 -3.04
C LEU A 28 19.56 7.69 -2.08
N MET A 29 19.14 8.90 -1.76
CA MET A 29 19.78 9.78 -0.79
C MET A 29 18.79 10.14 0.30
N ILE A 30 19.21 10.11 1.57
CA ILE A 30 18.35 10.40 2.73
C ILE A 30 18.93 11.50 3.60
N ARG A 31 18.06 12.32 4.17
CA ARG A 31 18.38 13.30 5.20
C ARG A 31 17.35 13.22 6.31
N ASP A 32 17.80 12.92 7.51
CA ASP A 32 16.95 12.83 8.70
C ASP A 32 16.70 14.23 9.29
N ALA A 33 15.49 14.41 9.86
CA ALA A 33 15.06 15.67 10.45
C ALA A 33 14.09 15.45 11.61
N ARG A 34 13.92 16.49 12.39
CA ARG A 34 12.84 16.63 13.38
C ARG A 34 11.87 17.70 12.90
N GLN A 35 10.60 17.40 12.87
CA GLN A 35 9.57 18.39 12.58
C GLN A 35 9.33 19.25 13.83
N ILE A 36 9.48 20.57 13.70
CA ILE A 36 9.37 21.55 14.79
C ILE A 36 8.06 22.34 14.75
N SER A 37 7.51 22.57 13.54
CA SER A 37 6.15 23.09 13.34
C SER A 37 5.51 22.39 12.12
N GLU A 38 4.34 22.85 11.68
CA GLU A 38 3.57 22.21 10.60
C GLU A 38 4.36 22.03 9.30
N MET A 39 5.24 22.98 8.95
CA MET A 39 6.03 22.95 7.70
C MET A 39 7.52 23.27 7.93
N GLU A 40 7.97 23.28 9.18
CA GLU A 40 9.37 23.59 9.51
C GLU A 40 10.06 22.36 10.07
N PHE A 41 11.30 22.18 9.65
CA PHE A 41 12.12 21.02 9.98
C PHE A 41 13.51 21.44 10.44
N GLU A 42 13.95 20.85 11.53
CA GLU A 42 15.32 20.91 12.01
C GLU A 42 16.06 19.68 11.47
N TYR A 43 17.01 19.89 10.57
CA TYR A 43 17.78 18.81 9.97
C TYR A 43 18.96 18.41 10.87
N TYR A 44 19.22 17.12 11.00
CA TYR A 44 20.34 16.62 11.78
C TYR A 44 21.69 16.71 11.06
N SER A 45 21.66 16.96 9.75
CA SER A 45 22.83 17.20 8.91
C SER A 45 22.48 18.17 7.80
N ASP A 46 23.43 18.94 7.33
CA ASP A 46 23.25 19.84 6.17
C ASP A 46 23.15 19.05 4.86
N ASP A 47 23.81 17.89 4.81
CA ASP A 47 23.92 17.07 3.62
C ASP A 47 23.02 15.84 3.66
N TYR A 48 22.62 15.39 2.46
CA TYR A 48 22.06 14.07 2.24
C TYR A 48 23.17 13.02 2.23
N ARG A 49 22.91 11.87 2.84
CA ARG A 49 23.78 10.68 2.77
C ARG A 49 23.16 9.61 1.87
N PRO A 50 23.96 8.74 1.25
CA PRO A 50 23.42 7.57 0.55
C PRO A 50 22.52 6.72 1.47
N LEU A 51 21.48 6.14 0.89
CA LEU A 51 20.62 5.15 1.53
C LEU A 51 20.75 3.83 0.78
N ASN A 52 21.49 2.90 1.35
CA ASN A 52 21.77 1.60 0.75
C ASN A 52 20.95 0.50 1.41
N LYS A 53 20.66 -0.56 0.68
CA LYS A 53 20.02 -1.74 1.23
C LYS A 53 20.83 -2.32 2.41
N GLY A 54 20.13 -2.56 3.52
CA GLY A 54 20.71 -2.95 4.80
C GLY A 54 20.98 -1.79 5.76
N ASP A 55 20.93 -0.53 5.29
CA ASP A 55 21.08 0.62 6.18
C ASP A 55 19.90 0.75 7.13
N MET A 56 20.19 1.21 8.33
CA MET A 56 19.13 1.64 9.24
C MET A 56 18.68 3.06 8.88
N TYR A 57 17.37 3.24 8.78
CA TYR A 57 16.77 4.53 8.46
C TYR A 57 15.51 4.79 9.31
N PHE A 58 15.05 6.01 9.34
CA PHE A 58 13.99 6.50 10.23
C PHE A 58 14.25 6.25 11.72
N THR A 59 14.40 7.33 12.47
CA THR A 59 14.35 7.27 13.94
C THR A 59 12.90 7.26 14.41
N PRO A 60 12.59 6.69 15.59
CA PRO A 60 11.28 6.87 16.22
C PRO A 60 10.95 8.36 16.39
N ASP A 61 9.69 8.75 16.13
CA ASP A 61 9.22 10.16 16.12
C ASP A 61 10.01 11.07 15.17
N GLY A 62 10.66 10.47 14.16
CA GLY A 62 11.52 11.18 13.20
C GLY A 62 10.85 11.37 11.84
N THR A 63 11.23 12.46 11.19
CA THR A 63 10.95 12.70 9.78
C THR A 63 12.21 12.46 8.96
N ALA A 64 12.08 11.91 7.77
CA ALA A 64 13.19 11.83 6.83
C ALA A 64 12.74 12.28 5.43
N PHE A 65 13.67 12.91 4.73
CA PHE A 65 13.54 13.28 3.33
C PHE A 65 14.40 12.34 2.50
N ILE A 66 13.81 11.72 1.49
CA ILE A 66 14.51 10.79 0.60
C ILE A 66 14.34 11.31 -0.82
N LYS A 67 15.43 11.29 -1.61
CA LYS A 67 15.40 11.69 -3.01
C LYS A 67 16.14 10.69 -3.88
N ALA A 68 15.74 10.62 -5.15
CA ALA A 68 16.42 9.87 -6.19
C ALA A 68 16.10 10.45 -7.57
N ASP A 69 17.04 10.36 -8.48
CA ASP A 69 16.84 10.61 -9.90
C ASP A 69 16.85 9.27 -10.62
N VAL A 70 15.76 8.92 -11.29
CA VAL A 70 15.54 7.57 -11.81
C VAL A 70 15.22 7.62 -13.29
N ASP A 71 16.09 7.04 -14.10
CA ASP A 71 15.81 6.79 -15.51
C ASP A 71 15.04 5.47 -15.64
N ILE A 72 13.93 5.50 -16.39
CA ILE A 72 13.14 4.29 -16.62
C ILE A 72 13.92 3.33 -17.52
N PRO A 73 14.26 2.11 -17.06
CA PRO A 73 14.95 1.11 -17.85
C PRO A 73 14.24 0.79 -19.16
N LYS A 74 15.00 0.58 -20.22
CA LYS A 74 14.42 0.34 -21.56
C LYS A 74 13.47 -0.86 -21.58
N GLU A 75 13.79 -1.92 -20.85
CA GLU A 75 12.99 -3.13 -20.73
C GLU A 75 11.66 -2.94 -20.00
N LEU A 76 11.50 -1.82 -19.29
CA LEU A 76 10.26 -1.44 -18.57
C LEU A 76 9.43 -0.41 -19.33
N GLN A 77 9.96 0.21 -20.40
CA GLN A 77 9.23 1.21 -21.17
C GLN A 77 7.98 0.61 -21.83
N GLY A 78 6.88 1.38 -21.81
CA GLY A 78 5.60 0.95 -22.37
C GLY A 78 4.81 -0.04 -21.53
N LYS A 79 5.32 -0.45 -20.37
CA LYS A 79 4.60 -1.29 -19.41
C LYS A 79 3.89 -0.45 -18.35
N GLU A 80 2.90 -1.02 -17.69
CA GLU A 80 2.35 -0.43 -16.48
C GLU A 80 3.35 -0.57 -15.34
N LEU A 81 3.80 0.56 -14.79
CA LEU A 81 4.85 0.62 -13.78
C LEU A 81 4.32 1.07 -12.43
N TRP A 82 4.88 0.46 -11.40
CA TRP A 82 4.62 0.75 -10.00
C TRP A 82 5.93 1.11 -9.28
N PHE A 83 5.85 2.07 -8.38
CA PHE A 83 6.88 2.30 -7.37
C PHE A 83 6.58 1.46 -6.15
N SER A 84 7.55 0.72 -5.64
CA SER A 84 7.42 -0.12 -4.45
C SER A 84 8.52 0.18 -3.44
N LEU A 85 8.12 0.39 -2.19
CA LEU A 85 9.01 0.60 -1.05
C LEU A 85 8.38 -0.03 0.19
N LYS A 86 9.01 -1.08 0.71
CA LYS A 86 8.60 -1.67 1.98
C LYS A 86 9.10 -0.82 3.13
N THR A 87 8.17 -0.33 3.95
CA THR A 87 8.48 0.58 5.05
C THR A 87 7.49 0.42 6.20
N ALA A 88 7.89 0.69 7.43
CA ALA A 88 6.96 0.88 8.54
C ALA A 88 6.65 2.37 8.80
N ALA A 89 7.31 3.28 8.08
CA ALA A 89 7.00 4.70 8.08
C ALA A 89 5.84 5.02 7.11
N GLU A 90 5.26 6.20 7.26
CA GLU A 90 4.26 6.74 6.35
C GLU A 90 4.94 7.75 5.44
N ILE A 91 5.06 7.44 4.16
CA ILE A 91 5.85 8.22 3.20
C ILE A 91 4.93 8.84 2.15
N CYS A 92 5.03 10.15 1.97
CA CYS A 92 4.44 10.90 0.87
C CYS A 92 5.45 11.03 -0.27
N VAL A 93 4.99 10.89 -1.51
CA VAL A 93 5.84 10.87 -2.71
C VAL A 93 5.49 12.04 -3.62
N LYS A 94 6.54 12.78 -4.03
CA LYS A 94 6.50 13.70 -5.16
C LYS A 94 7.30 13.12 -6.32
N ILE A 95 6.81 13.35 -7.53
CA ILE A 95 7.54 13.07 -8.77
C ILE A 95 7.53 14.35 -9.61
N ASN A 96 8.71 14.78 -10.05
CA ASN A 96 8.88 16.01 -10.82
C ASN A 96 8.21 17.24 -10.15
N GLY A 97 8.29 17.33 -8.82
CA GLY A 97 7.73 18.42 -8.01
C GLY A 97 6.25 18.33 -7.69
N LYS A 98 5.51 17.35 -8.22
CA LYS A 98 4.07 17.14 -7.96
C LYS A 98 3.84 16.06 -6.93
N TYR A 99 2.90 16.27 -6.02
CA TYR A 99 2.43 15.22 -5.11
C TYR A 99 1.62 14.17 -5.87
N VAL A 100 2.06 12.91 -5.81
CA VAL A 100 1.48 11.84 -6.64
C VAL A 100 0.85 10.71 -5.83
N GLY A 101 1.24 10.53 -4.59
CA GLY A 101 0.72 9.48 -3.74
C GLY A 101 1.56 9.25 -2.50
N GLY A 102 1.53 8.04 -1.99
CA GLY A 102 2.34 7.62 -0.85
C GLY A 102 2.40 6.12 -0.69
N VAL A 103 3.31 5.69 0.17
CA VAL A 103 3.45 4.30 0.61
C VAL A 103 3.47 4.26 2.13
N ASP A 104 2.99 3.16 2.68
CA ASP A 104 2.91 2.94 4.13
C ASP A 104 2.99 1.42 4.43
N PRO A 105 3.00 0.99 5.72
CA PRO A 105 3.11 -0.42 6.08
C PRO A 105 2.03 -1.33 5.50
N ASN A 106 0.88 -0.78 5.12
CA ASN A 106 -0.24 -1.55 4.56
C ASN A 106 -0.31 -1.42 3.02
N ARG A 107 0.44 -0.47 2.44
CA ARG A 107 0.45 -0.14 1.00
C ARG A 107 1.88 0.12 0.56
N GLU A 108 2.60 -0.95 0.27
CA GLU A 108 4.01 -0.89 -0.09
C GLU A 108 4.26 -0.36 -1.51
N ARG A 109 3.20 -0.07 -2.28
CA ARG A 109 3.33 0.34 -3.69
C ARG A 109 2.28 1.35 -4.12
N MET A 110 2.65 2.15 -5.12
CA MET A 110 1.77 3.09 -5.80
C MET A 110 1.97 3.01 -7.32
N LEU A 111 0.92 3.29 -8.09
CA LEU A 111 0.99 3.33 -9.54
C LEU A 111 1.87 4.50 -9.98
N LEU A 112 2.86 4.21 -10.84
CA LEU A 112 3.85 5.16 -11.31
C LEU A 112 3.53 5.68 -12.72
N SER A 113 2.98 4.82 -13.59
CA SER A 113 2.76 5.12 -15.01
C SER A 113 2.09 6.45 -15.31
N PRO A 114 1.07 6.94 -14.57
CA PRO A 114 0.42 8.22 -14.86
C PRO A 114 1.34 9.45 -14.73
N TYR A 115 2.51 9.29 -14.10
CA TYR A 115 3.46 10.36 -13.79
C TYR A 115 4.73 10.29 -14.63
N ILE A 116 4.80 9.31 -15.54
CA ILE A 116 5.87 9.17 -16.51
C ILE A 116 5.49 10.03 -17.71
N ASP A 117 6.13 11.20 -17.79
CA ASP A 117 6.03 12.09 -18.94
C ASP A 117 7.12 11.74 -19.98
N ASP A 118 7.24 12.56 -21.03
CA ASP A 118 8.29 12.41 -22.05
C ASP A 118 9.72 12.67 -21.51
N LYS A 119 9.85 13.02 -20.25
CA LYS A 119 11.14 13.17 -19.58
C LYS A 119 11.75 11.80 -19.32
N LYS A 120 13.04 11.69 -19.62
CA LYS A 120 13.78 10.45 -19.43
C LYS A 120 14.02 10.13 -17.95
N THR A 121 14.11 11.16 -17.09
CA THR A 121 14.45 11.04 -15.67
C THR A 121 13.28 11.46 -14.80
N LEU A 122 12.90 10.63 -13.85
CA LEU A 122 11.94 10.95 -12.81
C LEU A 122 12.68 11.43 -11.56
N HIS A 123 12.36 12.62 -11.11
CA HIS A 123 12.89 13.19 -9.87
C HIS A 123 11.95 12.83 -8.71
N PHE A 124 12.36 11.89 -7.88
CA PHE A 124 11.64 11.51 -6.66
C PHE A 124 12.06 12.39 -5.49
N ASP A 125 11.07 13.01 -4.83
CA ASP A 125 11.19 13.64 -3.52
C ASP A 125 10.16 13.00 -2.59
N MET A 126 10.63 12.40 -1.53
CA MET A 126 9.79 11.69 -0.57
C MET A 126 9.97 12.28 0.82
N MET A 127 8.87 12.42 1.54
CA MET A 127 8.87 12.84 2.93
C MET A 127 8.15 11.78 3.75
N GLY A 128 8.83 11.21 4.72
CA GLY A 128 8.28 10.17 5.56
C GLY A 128 8.33 10.53 7.05
N TYR A 129 7.34 10.04 7.78
CA TYR A 129 7.27 10.11 9.22
C TYR A 129 7.18 8.73 9.83
N ASN A 130 8.06 8.46 10.78
CA ASN A 130 8.03 7.25 11.59
C ASN A 130 7.48 7.61 12.98
N ARG A 131 6.27 7.15 13.29
CA ARG A 131 5.61 7.46 14.55
C ARG A 131 6.44 7.00 15.76
N SER A 132 6.23 7.64 16.91
CA SER A 132 6.83 7.24 18.17
C SER A 132 6.42 5.80 18.55
N LYS A 133 7.32 5.10 19.21
CA LYS A 133 7.01 3.79 19.81
C LYS A 133 5.98 4.02 20.90
N PRO A 134 4.79 3.40 20.86
CA PRO A 134 3.85 3.53 21.95
C PRO A 134 4.33 2.73 23.16
N ASP A 135 4.22 3.32 24.32
CA ASP A 135 4.37 2.64 25.62
C ASP A 135 3.08 1.85 25.98
N ASP A 136 2.36 1.34 24.98
CA ASP A 136 1.10 0.65 25.20
C ASP A 136 1.35 -0.86 25.41
N GLU A 137 1.29 -1.28 26.66
CA GLU A 137 1.41 -2.67 27.08
C GLU A 137 0.27 -3.57 26.57
N ARG A 138 -0.85 -2.98 26.08
CA ARG A 138 -2.05 -3.73 25.68
C ARG A 138 -1.90 -4.47 24.36
N ASN A 139 -0.99 -4.06 23.50
CA ASN A 139 -0.69 -4.76 22.25
C ASN A 139 0.77 -4.54 21.80
N PRO A 140 1.73 -5.14 22.49
CA PRO A 140 3.15 -4.93 22.23
C PRO A 140 3.59 -5.41 20.84
N GLU A 141 2.96 -6.45 20.28
CA GLU A 141 3.39 -7.05 19.02
C GLU A 141 3.01 -6.22 17.79
N SER A 142 1.81 -5.65 17.73
CA SER A 142 1.37 -4.85 16.57
C SER A 142 2.03 -3.47 16.49
N LEU A 143 2.58 -3.00 17.61
CA LEU A 143 3.10 -1.65 17.77
C LEU A 143 4.63 -1.61 17.81
N SER A 144 5.29 -2.70 18.15
CA SER A 144 6.75 -2.77 18.29
C SER A 144 7.50 -2.51 16.96
N VAL A 145 6.93 -2.90 15.83
CA VAL A 145 7.55 -2.73 14.51
C VAL A 145 7.43 -1.28 14.01
N ARG A 146 6.33 -0.60 14.32
CA ARG A 146 5.99 0.71 13.78
C ARG A 146 6.59 1.90 14.52
N GLY A 147 7.45 1.80 15.40
CA GLY A 147 8.13 2.90 16.09
C GLY A 147 9.59 2.61 16.27
N CYS A 148 10.09 1.56 15.62
CA CYS A 148 11.49 1.18 15.65
C CYS A 148 12.24 1.76 14.45
N ARG A 149 13.54 1.95 14.60
CA ARG A 149 14.42 2.18 13.48
C ARG A 149 14.36 0.94 12.57
N GLN A 150 14.29 1.16 11.27
CA GLN A 150 14.06 0.09 10.29
C GLN A 150 15.29 -0.15 9.45
N ILE A 151 15.41 -1.38 8.98
CA ILE A 151 16.37 -1.73 7.93
C ILE A 151 15.73 -1.42 6.59
N PHE A 152 16.44 -0.68 5.74
CA PHE A 152 16.03 -0.41 4.37
C PHE A 152 16.19 -1.68 3.52
N GLU A 153 15.07 -2.19 2.98
CA GLU A 153 15.03 -3.41 2.18
C GLU A 153 15.12 -3.14 0.67
N GLY A 154 15.24 -1.87 0.27
CA GLY A 154 15.29 -1.43 -1.13
C GLY A 154 14.02 -0.73 -1.57
N ALA A 155 14.15 0.04 -2.65
CA ALA A 155 13.06 0.65 -3.39
C ALA A 155 13.13 0.19 -4.85
N TYR A 156 11.97 -0.01 -5.48
CA TYR A 156 11.91 -0.66 -6.79
C TYR A 156 10.94 0.04 -7.73
N ILE A 157 11.25 0.02 -9.03
CA ILE A 157 10.26 0.11 -10.08
C ILE A 157 9.90 -1.32 -10.46
N CYS A 158 8.60 -1.62 -10.53
CA CYS A 158 8.13 -2.98 -10.77
C CYS A 158 6.92 -3.01 -11.70
N THR A 159 6.70 -4.17 -12.28
CA THR A 159 5.47 -4.52 -12.98
C THR A 159 4.66 -5.51 -12.14
N VAL A 160 3.34 -5.42 -12.21
CA VAL A 160 2.43 -6.24 -11.41
C VAL A 160 1.69 -7.21 -12.32
N ASN A 161 1.66 -8.48 -11.94
CA ASN A 161 0.79 -9.48 -12.53
C ASN A 161 -0.60 -9.35 -11.89
N HIS A 162 -1.51 -8.64 -12.58
CA HIS A 162 -2.85 -8.38 -12.06
C HIS A 162 -3.70 -9.64 -11.88
N LYS A 163 -3.50 -10.69 -12.69
CA LYS A 163 -4.21 -11.96 -12.53
C LYS A 163 -3.84 -12.60 -11.18
N VAL A 164 -2.54 -12.71 -10.92
CA VAL A 164 -2.04 -13.22 -9.63
C VAL A 164 -2.47 -12.32 -8.47
N GLN A 165 -2.42 -11.01 -8.64
CA GLN A 165 -2.85 -10.07 -7.59
C GLN A 165 -4.32 -10.25 -7.22
N ASN A 166 -5.22 -10.36 -8.21
CA ASN A 166 -6.64 -10.56 -7.97
C ASN A 166 -6.89 -11.89 -7.26
N LEU A 167 -6.26 -12.96 -7.75
CA LEU A 167 -6.35 -14.28 -7.13
C LEU A 167 -5.83 -14.27 -5.68
N VAL A 168 -4.75 -13.54 -5.40
CA VAL A 168 -4.26 -13.36 -4.01
C VAL A 168 -5.29 -12.67 -3.14
N TRP A 169 -6.00 -11.65 -3.62
CA TRP A 169 -7.05 -10.99 -2.85
C TRP A 169 -8.24 -11.91 -2.57
N ASP A 170 -8.66 -12.69 -3.56
CA ASP A 170 -9.74 -13.68 -3.39
C ASP A 170 -9.36 -14.73 -2.35
N PHE A 171 -8.15 -15.30 -2.46
CA PHE A 171 -7.66 -16.27 -1.47
C PHE A 171 -7.53 -15.66 -0.07
N GLU A 172 -7.02 -14.43 0.05
CA GLU A 172 -6.88 -13.75 1.34
C GLU A 172 -8.23 -13.61 2.04
N LEU A 173 -9.24 -13.11 1.32
CA LEU A 173 -10.60 -12.98 1.83
C LEU A 173 -11.20 -14.35 2.22
N LEU A 174 -11.13 -15.33 1.33
CA LEU A 174 -11.77 -16.63 1.52
C LEU A 174 -11.08 -17.44 2.63
N LEU A 175 -9.75 -17.34 2.78
CA LEU A 175 -9.02 -17.97 3.88
C LEU A 175 -9.35 -17.34 5.22
N ASP A 176 -9.54 -16.01 5.27
CA ASP A 176 -9.97 -15.32 6.50
C ASP A 176 -11.38 -15.75 6.90
N ILE A 177 -12.29 -15.88 5.94
CA ILE A 177 -13.64 -16.43 6.20
C ILE A 177 -13.56 -17.88 6.69
N ALA A 178 -12.76 -18.72 6.05
CA ALA A 178 -12.61 -20.14 6.41
C ALA A 178 -12.05 -20.34 7.84
N LYS A 179 -11.28 -19.36 8.35
CA LYS A 179 -10.72 -19.39 9.71
C LYS A 179 -11.61 -18.70 10.75
N SER A 180 -12.60 -17.92 10.32
CA SER A 180 -13.43 -17.12 11.21
C SER A 180 -14.57 -17.93 11.84
N GLU A 181 -14.66 -17.93 13.17
CA GLU A 181 -15.75 -18.56 13.93
C GLU A 181 -17.10 -17.84 13.75
N LEU A 182 -17.13 -16.68 13.08
CA LEU A 182 -18.38 -15.98 12.76
C LEU A 182 -19.23 -16.72 11.71
N PHE A 183 -18.61 -17.63 10.94
CA PHE A 183 -19.28 -18.44 9.93
C PHE A 183 -19.52 -19.85 10.44
N ASN A 184 -20.62 -20.48 9.97
CA ASN A 184 -20.93 -21.86 10.36
C ASN A 184 -19.85 -22.84 9.89
N GLU A 185 -19.76 -23.98 10.58
CA GLU A 185 -18.72 -24.99 10.35
C GLU A 185 -18.81 -25.61 8.95
N ASP A 186 -20.03 -25.85 8.45
CA ASP A 186 -20.24 -26.43 7.13
C ASP A 186 -19.69 -25.55 6.02
N TYR A 187 -19.90 -24.22 6.12
CA TYR A 187 -19.37 -23.28 5.15
C TYR A 187 -17.83 -23.16 5.24
N ARG A 188 -17.28 -23.14 6.43
CA ARG A 188 -15.81 -23.12 6.63
C ARG A 188 -15.16 -24.39 6.07
N ASN A 189 -15.76 -25.55 6.30
CA ASN A 189 -15.29 -26.83 5.76
C ASN A 189 -15.41 -26.87 4.24
N PHE A 190 -16.49 -26.35 3.67
CA PHE A 190 -16.65 -26.18 2.23
C PHE A 190 -15.52 -25.30 1.67
N LEU A 191 -15.27 -24.11 2.24
CA LEU A 191 -14.21 -23.22 1.78
C LEU A 191 -12.82 -23.87 1.88
N ASN A 192 -12.48 -24.48 2.99
CA ASN A 192 -11.19 -25.17 3.14
C ASN A 192 -10.96 -26.24 2.07
N LYS A 193 -11.98 -27.01 1.75
CA LYS A 193 -11.92 -28.02 0.69
C LYS A 193 -11.74 -27.38 -0.69
N GLU A 194 -12.58 -26.39 -1.03
CA GLU A 194 -12.59 -25.84 -2.38
C GLU A 194 -11.38 -24.91 -2.64
N LEU A 195 -10.87 -24.21 -1.62
CA LEU A 195 -9.62 -23.46 -1.73
C LEU A 195 -8.41 -24.38 -1.97
N ASN A 196 -8.39 -25.56 -1.33
CA ASN A 196 -7.34 -26.53 -1.62
C ASN A 196 -7.46 -27.10 -3.05
N ASN A 197 -8.69 -27.37 -3.52
CA ASN A 197 -8.92 -27.83 -4.89
C ASN A 197 -8.48 -26.79 -5.91
N ALA A 198 -8.87 -25.52 -5.71
CA ALA A 198 -8.46 -24.40 -6.56
C ALA A 198 -6.94 -24.25 -6.61
N MET A 199 -6.29 -24.26 -5.44
CA MET A 199 -4.84 -24.13 -5.34
C MET A 199 -4.07 -25.29 -6.00
N ASN A 200 -4.69 -26.48 -6.12
CA ASN A 200 -4.11 -27.63 -6.82
C ASN A 200 -4.07 -27.46 -8.35
N LEU A 201 -4.79 -26.47 -8.90
CA LEU A 201 -4.76 -26.18 -10.33
C LEU A 201 -3.53 -25.37 -10.74
N ILE A 202 -2.84 -24.76 -9.78
CA ILE A 202 -1.67 -23.92 -10.03
C ILE A 202 -0.42 -24.81 -10.03
N ASP A 203 0.36 -24.75 -11.12
CA ASP A 203 1.67 -25.36 -11.22
C ASP A 203 2.76 -24.37 -10.77
N PHE A 204 3.25 -24.55 -9.55
CA PHE A 204 4.32 -23.72 -8.96
C PHE A 204 5.72 -24.10 -9.45
N ASP A 205 5.86 -25.19 -10.17
CA ASP A 205 7.13 -25.63 -10.78
C ASP A 205 7.31 -25.07 -12.21
N SER A 206 6.23 -24.51 -12.79
CA SER A 206 6.26 -23.79 -14.07
C SER A 206 6.85 -22.39 -13.92
N ASP A 207 7.71 -21.97 -14.84
CA ASP A 207 8.30 -20.62 -14.86
C ASP A 207 7.25 -19.51 -15.00
N GLU A 208 6.14 -19.79 -15.68
CA GLU A 208 5.05 -18.84 -15.96
C GLU A 208 3.88 -18.95 -14.97
N LEU A 209 3.98 -19.86 -13.98
CA LEU A 209 2.92 -20.14 -13.02
C LEU A 209 1.61 -20.56 -13.71
N ASP A 210 1.65 -21.68 -14.45
CA ASP A 210 0.51 -22.19 -15.18
C ASP A 210 -0.68 -22.50 -14.25
N GLY A 211 -1.90 -22.41 -14.78
CA GLY A 211 -3.13 -22.76 -14.06
C GLY A 211 -3.79 -21.60 -13.29
N ILE A 212 -3.28 -20.37 -13.39
CA ILE A 212 -3.85 -19.20 -12.72
C ILE A 212 -5.28 -18.90 -13.21
N ASP A 213 -5.51 -18.94 -14.51
CA ASP A 213 -6.84 -18.68 -15.10
C ASP A 213 -7.83 -19.80 -14.75
N GLU A 214 -7.39 -21.05 -14.74
CA GLU A 214 -8.17 -22.21 -14.33
C GLU A 214 -8.53 -22.14 -12.84
N CYS A 215 -7.59 -21.71 -11.99
CA CYS A 215 -7.82 -21.52 -10.57
C CYS A 215 -8.87 -20.40 -10.32
N GLN A 216 -8.74 -19.25 -10.99
CA GLN A 216 -9.71 -18.15 -10.88
C GLN A 216 -11.10 -18.63 -11.33
N LYS A 217 -11.16 -19.26 -12.51
CA LYS A 217 -12.43 -19.83 -13.02
C LYS A 217 -13.07 -20.80 -12.05
N TYR A 218 -12.26 -21.65 -11.41
CA TYR A 218 -12.77 -22.60 -10.42
C TYR A 218 -13.39 -21.87 -9.22
N LEU A 219 -12.73 -20.83 -8.68
CA LEU A 219 -13.29 -20.03 -7.59
C LEU A 219 -14.59 -19.34 -8.01
N ASP A 220 -14.63 -18.78 -9.22
CA ASP A 220 -15.83 -18.11 -9.75
C ASP A 220 -17.02 -19.08 -9.86
N ASP A 221 -16.80 -20.26 -10.45
CA ASP A 221 -17.87 -21.24 -10.73
C ASP A 221 -18.31 -22.00 -9.46
N VAL A 222 -17.39 -22.33 -8.56
CA VAL A 222 -17.66 -23.24 -7.43
C VAL A 222 -17.90 -22.50 -6.12
N VAL A 223 -17.18 -21.41 -5.88
CA VAL A 223 -17.26 -20.67 -4.61
C VAL A 223 -18.17 -19.46 -4.74
N PHE A 224 -17.86 -18.54 -5.67
CA PHE A 224 -18.60 -17.28 -5.78
C PHE A 224 -20.00 -17.45 -6.40
N ALA A 225 -20.18 -18.39 -7.32
CA ALA A 225 -21.50 -18.68 -7.91
C ALA A 225 -22.37 -19.60 -7.05
N ASN A 226 -21.91 -20.04 -5.86
CA ASN A 226 -22.64 -21.02 -5.04
C ASN A 226 -23.85 -20.39 -4.35
N ASP A 227 -25.04 -20.70 -4.84
CA ASP A 227 -26.33 -20.18 -4.33
C ASP A 227 -26.64 -20.62 -2.89
N ASN A 228 -26.08 -21.73 -2.41
CA ASN A 228 -26.36 -22.23 -1.06
C ASN A 228 -25.81 -21.31 0.05
N TYR A 229 -24.87 -20.44 -0.30
CA TYR A 229 -24.19 -19.53 0.64
C TYR A 229 -24.40 -18.06 0.31
N LYS A 230 -25.30 -17.75 -0.63
CA LYS A 230 -25.67 -16.34 -0.91
C LYS A 230 -26.38 -15.71 0.28
N GLY A 231 -25.88 -14.55 0.67
CA GLY A 231 -26.57 -13.70 1.65
C GLY A 231 -27.82 -13.06 1.07
N ASN A 232 -28.76 -12.71 1.95
CA ASN A 232 -29.96 -11.95 1.58
C ASN A 232 -29.78 -10.50 2.04
N GLY A 233 -29.68 -9.57 1.11
CA GLY A 233 -29.61 -8.14 1.40
C GLY A 233 -28.56 -7.39 0.56
N ASP A 234 -28.66 -6.08 0.59
CA ASP A 234 -27.72 -5.17 -0.06
C ASP A 234 -26.77 -4.58 0.96
N VAL A 235 -25.50 -4.47 0.62
CA VAL A 235 -24.45 -3.84 1.44
C VAL A 235 -23.87 -2.65 0.70
N ALA A 236 -23.97 -1.46 1.30
CA ALA A 236 -23.31 -0.26 0.80
C ALA A 236 -21.93 -0.13 1.47
N LEU A 237 -20.87 -0.12 0.68
CA LEU A 237 -19.49 0.12 1.14
C LEU A 237 -19.13 1.57 0.87
N ILE A 238 -18.91 2.34 1.93
CA ILE A 238 -18.51 3.75 1.85
C ILE A 238 -17.14 3.89 2.53
N ALA A 239 -16.14 4.30 1.75
CA ALA A 239 -14.80 4.48 2.28
C ALA A 239 -14.75 5.71 3.21
N HIS A 240 -14.06 5.57 4.33
CA HIS A 240 -13.83 6.62 5.30
C HIS A 240 -12.42 6.51 5.88
N SER A 241 -11.79 7.64 6.16
CA SER A 241 -10.54 7.69 6.94
C SER A 241 -10.78 8.40 8.26
N HIS A 242 -10.65 7.67 9.36
CA HIS A 242 -10.60 8.27 10.69
C HIS A 242 -9.15 8.70 10.99
N LEU A 243 -8.91 9.99 11.13
CA LEU A 243 -7.61 10.55 11.44
C LEU A 243 -7.61 11.24 12.79
N ASP A 244 -6.95 10.64 13.77
CA ASP A 244 -6.66 11.34 15.01
C ASP A 244 -5.70 12.50 14.71
N ILE A 245 -6.03 13.70 15.16
CA ILE A 245 -5.19 14.90 15.01
C ILE A 245 -3.90 14.76 15.82
N ALA A 246 -3.97 14.06 16.94
CA ALA A 246 -2.83 13.64 17.76
C ALA A 246 -3.15 12.30 18.43
N TYR A 247 -2.23 11.34 18.35
CA TYR A 247 -2.37 10.02 18.99
C TYR A 247 -0.99 9.45 19.32
N TYR A 248 -0.42 8.58 18.46
CA TYR A 248 0.99 8.18 18.52
C TYR A 248 1.90 9.12 17.70
N TRP A 249 1.40 10.29 17.36
CA TRP A 249 2.07 11.39 16.69
C TRP A 249 1.59 12.70 17.25
N ARG A 250 2.43 13.73 17.15
CA ARG A 250 2.07 15.08 17.55
C ARG A 250 1.17 15.73 16.50
N ARG A 251 0.38 16.74 16.89
CA ARG A 251 -0.51 17.48 15.99
C ARG A 251 0.21 18.01 14.73
N ILE A 252 1.45 18.46 14.88
CA ILE A 252 2.24 18.96 13.73
C ILE A 252 2.46 17.87 12.66
N HIS A 253 2.61 16.61 13.03
CA HIS A 253 2.76 15.49 12.10
C HIS A 253 1.46 15.14 11.37
N ALA A 254 0.30 15.53 11.92
CA ALA A 254 -0.99 15.31 11.27
C ALA A 254 -1.08 15.99 9.89
N VAL A 255 -0.35 17.10 9.68
CA VAL A 255 -0.29 17.79 8.38
C VAL A 255 0.28 16.88 7.28
N GLN A 256 1.38 16.18 7.55
CA GLN A 256 1.95 15.18 6.62
C GLN A 256 0.98 13.99 6.42
N LYS A 257 0.37 13.54 7.53
CA LYS A 257 -0.56 12.40 7.51
C LYS A 257 -1.83 12.71 6.70
N ASN A 258 -2.37 13.93 6.86
CA ASN A 258 -3.52 14.41 6.10
C ASN A 258 -3.23 14.40 4.59
N LEU A 259 -2.10 14.98 4.19
CA LEU A 259 -1.67 14.99 2.79
C LEU A 259 -1.62 13.59 2.21
N ARG A 260 -0.86 12.68 2.84
CA ARG A 260 -0.70 11.32 2.36
C ARG A 260 -2.03 10.57 2.27
N THR A 261 -2.87 10.70 3.31
CA THR A 261 -4.17 10.04 3.34
C THR A 261 -5.04 10.49 2.18
N VAL A 262 -5.17 11.80 1.97
CA VAL A 262 -6.00 12.33 0.88
C VAL A 262 -5.43 11.97 -0.49
N LEU A 263 -4.13 12.05 -0.70
CA LEU A 263 -3.50 11.63 -1.96
C LEU A 263 -3.81 10.16 -2.31
N ILE A 264 -3.77 9.25 -1.33
CA ILE A 264 -4.12 7.85 -1.56
C ILE A 264 -5.58 7.72 -1.99
N GLN A 265 -6.51 8.45 -1.35
CA GLN A 265 -7.93 8.42 -1.72
C GLN A 265 -8.16 9.01 -3.12
N LEU A 266 -7.49 10.12 -3.46
CA LEU A 266 -7.54 10.69 -4.81
C LEU A 266 -7.09 9.68 -5.86
N ARG A 267 -6.00 8.95 -5.63
CA ARG A 267 -5.52 7.90 -6.55
C ARG A 267 -6.49 6.71 -6.65
N LEU A 268 -7.17 6.36 -5.57
CA LEU A 268 -8.23 5.34 -5.62
C LEU A 268 -9.44 5.82 -6.44
N MET A 269 -9.87 7.07 -6.29
CA MET A 269 -10.93 7.67 -7.10
C MET A 269 -10.55 7.76 -8.58
N ASP A 270 -9.27 8.01 -8.91
CA ASP A 270 -8.79 7.99 -10.29
C ASP A 270 -8.86 6.59 -10.91
N LYS A 271 -8.52 5.57 -10.11
CA LYS A 271 -8.46 4.17 -10.57
C LYS A 271 -9.83 3.51 -10.63
N TYR A 272 -10.72 3.85 -9.70
CA TYR A 272 -12.02 3.23 -9.51
C TYR A 272 -13.12 4.30 -9.55
N PRO A 273 -13.80 4.51 -10.69
CA PRO A 273 -14.80 5.59 -10.85
C PRO A 273 -15.98 5.49 -9.87
N ASP A 274 -16.34 4.27 -9.46
CA ASP A 274 -17.44 4.03 -8.51
C ASP A 274 -17.02 4.18 -7.05
N PHE A 275 -15.73 4.36 -6.77
CA PHE A 275 -15.22 4.53 -5.42
C PHE A 275 -15.70 5.86 -4.84
N LYS A 276 -16.38 5.80 -3.68
CA LYS A 276 -16.85 6.96 -2.93
C LYS A 276 -16.08 7.06 -1.63
N TYR A 277 -15.65 8.28 -1.32
CA TYR A 277 -14.89 8.56 -0.11
C TYR A 277 -15.57 9.64 0.71
N THR A 278 -15.75 9.39 2.00
CA THR A 278 -16.27 10.37 2.96
C THR A 278 -15.20 10.74 3.97
N HIS A 279 -15.14 12.02 4.31
CA HIS A 279 -14.27 12.50 5.37
C HIS A 279 -14.92 13.68 6.08
N THR A 280 -15.05 13.60 7.42
CA THR A 280 -15.89 14.50 8.20
C THR A 280 -15.10 15.52 9.04
N GLN A 281 -13.75 15.50 8.97
CA GLN A 281 -12.90 16.34 9.82
C GLN A 281 -12.48 17.63 9.10
N PRO A 282 -13.04 18.80 9.47
CA PRO A 282 -12.69 20.09 8.86
C PRO A 282 -11.20 20.40 8.89
N TYR A 283 -10.53 20.03 9.96
CA TYR A 283 -9.08 20.23 10.11
C TYR A 283 -8.24 19.66 8.95
N VAL A 284 -8.67 18.54 8.36
CA VAL A 284 -7.97 17.95 7.22
C VAL A 284 -8.07 18.88 6.01
N TYR A 285 -9.25 19.42 5.74
CA TYR A 285 -9.47 20.34 4.62
C TYR A 285 -8.74 21.67 4.82
N GLU A 286 -8.79 22.25 6.04
CA GLU A 286 -8.07 23.46 6.40
C GLU A 286 -6.55 23.30 6.22
N THR A 287 -6.00 22.16 6.61
CA THR A 287 -4.56 21.88 6.44
C THR A 287 -4.17 21.72 4.98
N LEU A 288 -5.01 21.07 4.16
CA LEU A 288 -4.77 20.95 2.72
C LEU A 288 -4.86 22.30 2.02
N GLU A 289 -5.91 23.07 2.28
CA GLU A 289 -6.07 24.41 1.69
C GLU A 289 -4.88 25.30 2.01
N LYS A 290 -4.41 25.29 3.26
CA LYS A 290 -3.32 26.14 3.72
C LYS A 290 -1.94 25.72 3.24
N TYR A 291 -1.64 24.42 3.25
CA TYR A 291 -0.28 23.93 3.06
C TYR A 291 -0.06 23.18 1.74
N TYR A 292 -1.15 22.71 1.11
CA TYR A 292 -1.12 21.90 -0.11
C TYR A 292 -2.25 22.29 -1.08
N PRO A 293 -2.31 23.58 -1.50
CA PRO A 293 -3.45 24.11 -2.26
C PRO A 293 -3.72 23.34 -3.57
N ASP A 294 -2.68 22.87 -4.25
CA ASP A 294 -2.85 22.09 -5.49
C ASP A 294 -3.61 20.77 -5.24
N VAL A 295 -3.31 20.08 -4.13
CA VAL A 295 -4.01 18.87 -3.74
C VAL A 295 -5.43 19.15 -3.28
N PHE A 296 -5.63 20.31 -2.63
CA PHE A 296 -6.96 20.74 -2.22
C PHE A 296 -7.86 21.06 -3.42
N GLU A 297 -7.33 21.70 -4.47
CA GLU A 297 -8.09 21.93 -5.72
C GLU A 297 -8.45 20.59 -6.40
N GLU A 298 -7.52 19.63 -6.46
CA GLU A 298 -7.80 18.30 -6.99
C GLU A 298 -8.94 17.61 -6.20
N LEU A 299 -8.91 17.71 -4.88
CA LEU A 299 -9.99 17.18 -4.03
C LEU A 299 -11.34 17.85 -4.31
N LYS A 300 -11.37 19.16 -4.49
CA LYS A 300 -12.58 19.91 -4.84
C LYS A 300 -13.19 19.44 -6.16
N GLU A 301 -12.37 19.11 -7.15
CA GLU A 301 -12.87 18.55 -8.42
C GLU A 301 -13.52 17.17 -8.20
N LYS A 302 -12.95 16.32 -7.33
CA LYS A 302 -13.59 15.03 -6.98
C LYS A 302 -14.94 15.22 -6.31
N VAL A 303 -15.04 16.18 -5.39
CA VAL A 303 -16.33 16.53 -4.73
C VAL A 303 -17.35 17.00 -5.74
N LYS A 304 -17.00 17.88 -6.70
CA LYS A 304 -17.90 18.32 -7.77
C LYS A 304 -18.41 17.16 -8.64
N ASN A 305 -17.57 16.16 -8.86
CA ASN A 305 -17.90 14.97 -9.66
C ASN A 305 -18.70 13.91 -8.86
N GLY A 306 -18.95 14.17 -7.58
CA GLY A 306 -19.75 13.27 -6.72
C GLY A 306 -18.97 12.06 -6.20
N GLN A 307 -17.66 12.13 -6.14
CA GLN A 307 -16.77 11.13 -5.55
C GLN A 307 -16.30 11.59 -4.17
#